data_56f91f98b3efcfb44fe4cba8be682c20
#
_entry.id   56f91f98b3efcfb44fe4cba8be682c20
#
_cell.length_a   1.000
_cell.length_b   1.000
_cell.length_c   1.000
_cell.angle_alpha   90.00
_cell.angle_beta   90.00
_cell.angle_gamma   90.00
#
_symmetry.space_group_name_H-M   'P 1'
#
loop_
_entity.id
_entity.type
_entity.pdbx_description
1 polymer ?
#
loop_
_entity_poly.entity_id
_entity_poly.type
_entity_poly.pdbx_seq_one_letter_code
_entity_poly.pdbx_strand_id
1 'polypeptide(L)'
;MENVNEHDHESAKVSKEKTIYHVLIRGPSYVSLDFDAREGIRAGIREKLEAGGVRFIEYTWVWDEEDRCLLLAGRYEKKEDARWWIRALEAMGFEVCIRTTLP
;
A
#
# COMPACT_ATOMS: atom_id res chain seq x y z
N MET A 1 22.09 7.16 -32.54
CA MET A 1 21.55 6.74 -31.86
C MET A 1 21.24 6.46 -31.41
N GLU A 2 21.29 6.65 -31.65
CA GLU A 2 20.73 6.30 -30.88
C GLU A 2 20.44 6.08 -30.22
N ASN A 3 20.58 6.43 -30.46
CA ASN A 3 20.17 6.04 -29.49
C ASN A 3 19.89 5.92 -28.93
N VAL A 4 20.05 6.23 -29.20
CA VAL A 4 19.55 5.93 -28.33
C VAL A 4 19.29 5.58 -27.76
N ASN A 5 19.38 5.76 -28.02
CA ASN A 5 18.95 5.25 -27.19
C ASN A 5 18.81 4.81 -26.80
N GLU A 6 18.89 5.01 -27.02
CA GLU A 6 18.51 4.53 -26.43
C GLU A 6 18.27 4.19 -25.76
N HIS A 7 18.27 4.46 -26.10
CA HIS A 7 17.83 4.02 -25.30
C HIS A 7 17.30 3.84 -25.01
N ASP A 8 17.42 4.25 -25.62
CA ASP A 8 16.74 3.95 -25.17
C ASP A 8 16.29 3.39 -25.23
N HIS A 9 16.23 3.52 -25.52
CA HIS A 9 15.62 2.87 -25.21
C HIS A 9 15.29 2.19 -24.86
N GLU A 10 15.39 2.32 -25.20
CA GLU A 10 14.79 1.69 -24.72
C GLU A 10 14.38 1.27 -24.20
N SER A 11 14.30 1.52 -24.56
CA SER A 11 13.62 1.11 -23.93
C SER A 11 13.12 0.75 -23.75
N ALA A 12 13.19 0.94 -24.24
CA ALA A 12 12.33 0.79 -23.93
C ALA A 12 11.81 0.42 -23.86
N LYS A 13 11.75 0.66 -23.93
CA LYS A 13 11.13 0.33 -23.71
C LYS A 13 10.90 0.14 -23.10
N VAL A 14 10.78 0.24 -23.07
CA VAL A 14 10.48 0.19 -22.33
C VAL A 14 10.12 0.09 -21.65
N SER A 15 10.31 -0.53 -21.37
CA SER A 15 9.51 -0.17 -20.63
C SER A 15 9.29 1.03 -20.14
N LYS A 16 8.67 1.34 -20.32
CA LYS A 16 8.15 2.56 -20.03
C LYS A 16 7.26 2.57 -18.85
N GLU A 17 6.93 1.40 -18.40
CA GLU A 17 6.10 1.26 -17.23
C GLU A 17 6.94 1.44 -16.01
N LYS A 18 6.52 2.32 -15.14
CA LYS A 18 7.20 2.56 -13.89
C LYS A 18 6.75 1.55 -12.85
N THR A 19 7.67 1.12 -12.02
CA THR A 19 7.31 0.32 -10.87
C THR A 19 6.69 1.24 -9.82
N ILE A 20 5.52 0.86 -9.34
CA ILE A 20 4.84 1.59 -8.27
C ILE A 20 4.89 0.74 -7.01
N TYR A 21 5.36 1.34 -5.94
CA TYR A 21 5.45 0.66 -4.64
C TYR A 21 4.22 1.02 -3.83
N HIS A 22 3.39 0.01 -3.58
CA HIS A 22 2.16 0.19 -2.81
C HIS A 22 2.44 -0.14 -1.36
N VAL A 23 2.19 0.80 -0.47
CA VAL A 23 2.34 0.60 0.97
C VAL A 23 0.99 0.19 1.52
N LEU A 24 0.96 -0.95 2.19
CA LEU A 24 -0.28 -1.55 2.67
C LEU A 24 -0.20 -1.81 4.16
N ILE A 25 -1.23 -1.37 4.88
CA ILE A 25 -1.39 -1.72 6.29
C ILE A 25 -2.16 -3.03 6.33
N ARG A 26 -1.61 -4.02 7.04
CA ARG A 26 -2.23 -5.34 7.19
C ARG A 26 -2.93 -5.41 8.53
N GLY A 27 -4.21 -5.70 8.49
CA GLY A 27 -5.00 -5.88 9.69
C GLY A 27 -5.28 -7.34 9.98
N PRO A 28 -6.19 -7.62 10.88
CA PRO A 28 -6.57 -8.99 11.23
C PRO A 28 -7.25 -9.71 10.08
N SER A 29 -7.36 -11.03 10.23
CA SER A 29 -8.04 -11.88 9.26
C SER A 29 -9.53 -11.60 9.25
N TYR A 30 -10.13 -11.68 8.07
CA TYR A 30 -11.58 -11.61 7.89
C TYR A 30 -12.25 -12.98 7.97
N VAL A 31 -11.45 -14.04 8.08
CA VAL A 31 -11.98 -15.41 8.05
C VAL A 31 -13.02 -15.58 9.18
N SER A 32 -14.18 -16.10 8.80
CA SER A 32 -15.29 -16.38 9.71
C SER A 32 -15.91 -15.14 10.36
N LEU A 33 -15.64 -13.96 9.84
CA LEU A 33 -16.23 -12.74 10.36
C LEU A 33 -17.42 -12.32 9.50
N ASP A 34 -18.46 -11.84 10.16
CA ASP A 34 -19.60 -11.28 9.44
C ASP A 34 -19.30 -9.84 9.01
N PHE A 35 -20.25 -9.21 8.34
CA PHE A 35 -20.07 -7.87 7.81
C PHE A 35 -19.76 -6.86 8.93
N ASP A 36 -20.53 -6.91 10.01
CA ASP A 36 -20.35 -5.93 11.09
C ASP A 36 -18.99 -6.06 11.76
N ALA A 37 -18.51 -7.28 11.96
CA ALA A 37 -17.19 -7.51 12.55
C ALA A 37 -16.08 -7.00 11.63
N ARG A 38 -16.24 -7.19 10.32
CA ARG A 38 -15.26 -6.66 9.35
C ARG A 38 -15.24 -5.14 9.35
N GLU A 39 -16.41 -4.52 9.42
CA GLU A 39 -16.50 -3.07 9.50
C GLU A 39 -15.85 -2.54 10.77
N GLY A 40 -15.98 -3.27 11.88
CA GLY A 40 -15.33 -2.91 13.14
C GLY A 40 -13.81 -2.88 13.00
N ILE A 41 -13.25 -3.86 12.28
CA ILE A 41 -11.81 -3.91 12.02
C ILE A 41 -11.37 -2.69 11.22
N ARG A 42 -12.10 -2.36 10.16
CA ARG A 42 -11.76 -1.19 9.33
C ARG A 42 -11.85 0.10 10.12
N ALA A 43 -12.91 0.24 10.91
CA ALA A 43 -13.09 1.42 11.74
C ALA A 43 -11.95 1.57 12.75
N GLY A 44 -11.52 0.47 13.36
CA GLY A 44 -10.43 0.48 14.32
C GLY A 44 -9.11 0.96 13.70
N ILE A 45 -8.81 0.48 12.50
CA ILE A 45 -7.61 0.91 11.80
C ILE A 45 -7.67 2.41 11.47
N ARG A 46 -8.83 2.86 10.98
CA ARG A 46 -9.01 4.27 10.65
C ARG A 46 -8.85 5.15 11.88
N GLU A 47 -9.48 4.76 13.00
CA GLU A 47 -9.40 5.52 14.23
C GLU A 47 -7.97 5.62 14.75
N LYS A 48 -7.23 4.52 14.66
CA LYS A 48 -5.84 4.50 15.11
C LYS A 48 -4.97 5.42 14.26
N LEU A 49 -5.19 5.41 12.94
CA LEU A 49 -4.48 6.32 12.04
C LEU A 49 -4.79 7.77 12.38
N GLU A 50 -6.07 8.10 12.54
CA GLU A 50 -6.49 9.46 12.80
C GLU A 50 -5.99 9.94 14.16
N ALA A 51 -5.98 9.07 15.15
CA ALA A 51 -5.40 9.40 16.45
C ALA A 51 -3.93 9.71 16.36
N GLY A 52 -3.23 9.11 15.42
CA GLY A 52 -1.82 9.36 15.17
C GLY A 52 -1.56 10.53 14.21
N GLY A 53 -2.60 11.23 13.79
CA GLY A 53 -2.46 12.40 12.94
C GLY A 53 -2.51 12.11 11.45
N VAL A 54 -2.87 10.88 11.06
CA VAL A 54 -2.94 10.50 9.65
C VAL A 54 -4.40 10.44 9.23
N ARG A 55 -4.75 11.21 8.21
CA ARG A 55 -6.11 11.23 7.70
C ARG A 55 -6.06 11.20 6.19
N PHE A 56 -6.66 10.17 5.61
CA PHE A 56 -6.76 10.07 4.15
C PHE A 56 -8.06 10.73 3.70
N ILE A 57 -8.03 11.27 2.49
CA ILE A 57 -9.23 11.78 1.85
C ILE A 57 -10.20 10.63 1.61
N GLU A 58 -9.63 9.49 1.23
CA GLU A 58 -10.39 8.31 0.88
C GLU A 58 -9.65 7.09 1.42
N TYR A 59 -10.38 6.17 2.05
CA TYR A 59 -9.79 4.93 2.56
C TYR A 59 -10.06 3.82 1.55
N THR A 60 -9.00 3.32 0.93
CA THR A 60 -9.07 2.30 -0.10
C THR A 60 -8.70 0.95 0.50
N TRP A 61 -9.70 0.10 0.66
CA TRP A 61 -9.51 -1.25 1.18
C TRP A 61 -9.28 -2.20 0.00
N VAL A 62 -8.26 -3.04 0.13
CA VAL A 62 -7.81 -3.91 -0.95
C VAL A 62 -8.08 -5.36 -0.58
N TRP A 63 -8.49 -6.15 -1.56
CA TRP A 63 -8.69 -7.57 -1.36
C TRP A 63 -7.34 -8.26 -1.13
N ASP A 64 -7.31 -9.20 -0.18
CA ASP A 64 -6.12 -9.98 0.14
C ASP A 64 -6.43 -11.46 -0.05
N GLU A 65 -5.55 -12.16 -0.77
CA GLU A 65 -5.70 -13.59 -1.01
C GLU A 65 -5.74 -14.40 0.29
N GLU A 66 -5.14 -13.88 1.35
CA GLU A 66 -5.13 -14.52 2.66
C GLU A 66 -6.30 -14.07 3.53
N ASP A 67 -7.25 -13.35 2.95
CA ASP A 67 -8.44 -12.84 3.64
C ASP A 67 -8.12 -11.95 4.83
N ARG A 68 -7.00 -11.26 4.78
CA ARG A 68 -6.68 -10.25 5.81
C ARG A 68 -7.15 -8.89 5.34
N CYS A 69 -7.45 -8.05 6.30
CA CYS A 69 -7.78 -6.65 6.01
C CYS A 69 -6.53 -5.95 5.48
N LEU A 70 -6.63 -5.30 4.32
CA LEU A 70 -5.54 -4.51 3.76
C LEU A 70 -6.06 -3.10 3.46
N LEU A 71 -5.31 -2.11 3.93
CA LEU A 71 -5.59 -0.71 3.61
C LEU A 71 -4.44 -0.15 2.77
N LEU A 72 -4.77 0.41 1.62
CA LEU A 72 -3.76 1.07 0.80
C LEU A 72 -3.40 2.40 1.46
N ALA A 73 -2.16 2.52 1.92
CA ALA A 73 -1.70 3.67 2.68
C ALA A 73 -0.83 4.62 1.86
N GLY A 74 -0.41 4.23 0.67
CA GLY A 74 0.36 5.12 -0.18
C GLY A 74 0.88 4.43 -1.42
N ARG A 75 1.25 5.24 -2.39
CA ARG A 75 1.88 4.79 -3.64
C ARG A 75 3.10 5.63 -3.90
N TYR A 76 4.20 4.99 -4.22
CA TYR A 76 5.46 5.69 -4.43
C TYR A 76 6.20 5.14 -5.63
N GLU A 77 6.86 6.02 -6.37
CA GLU A 77 7.73 5.60 -7.48
C GLU A 77 9.11 5.22 -6.97
N LYS A 78 9.50 5.74 -5.82
CA LYS A 78 10.81 5.45 -5.23
C LYS A 78 10.64 4.62 -3.98
N LYS A 79 11.42 3.57 -3.90
CA LYS A 79 11.37 2.64 -2.76
C LYS A 79 11.76 3.33 -1.45
N GLU A 80 12.68 4.28 -1.51
CA GLU A 80 13.10 5.02 -0.32
C GLU A 80 11.95 5.79 0.31
N ASP A 81 11.12 6.41 -0.53
CA ASP A 81 9.96 7.16 -0.05
C ASP A 81 8.96 6.23 0.61
N ALA A 82 8.73 5.07 -0.02
CA ALA A 82 7.85 4.07 0.56
C ALA A 82 8.37 3.59 1.91
N ARG A 83 9.68 3.34 2.02
CA ARG A 83 10.28 2.87 3.27
C ARG A 83 10.14 3.88 4.38
N TRP A 84 10.31 5.15 4.07
CA TRP A 84 10.15 6.20 5.06
C TRP A 84 8.75 6.16 5.67
N TRP A 85 7.75 6.04 4.79
CA TRP A 85 6.35 5.99 5.23
C TRP A 85 6.06 4.72 6.02
N ILE A 86 6.61 3.58 5.58
CA ILE A 86 6.47 2.32 6.30
C ILE A 86 6.98 2.45 7.72
N ARG A 87 8.16 3.04 7.91
CA ARG A 87 8.72 3.21 9.26
C ARG A 87 7.81 4.07 10.13
N ALA A 88 7.24 5.12 9.55
CA ALA A 88 6.34 5.98 10.30
C ALA A 88 5.08 5.21 10.75
N LEU A 89 4.54 4.39 9.86
CA LEU A 89 3.35 3.60 10.18
C LEU A 89 3.68 2.50 11.20
N GLU A 90 4.84 1.87 11.06
CA GLU A 90 5.26 0.85 12.02
C GLU A 90 5.47 1.46 13.41
N ALA A 91 5.96 2.68 13.48
CA ALA A 91 6.12 3.38 14.74
C ALA A 91 4.78 3.65 15.42
N MET A 92 3.70 3.68 14.65
CA MET A 92 2.35 3.81 15.18
C MET A 92 1.77 2.46 15.62
N GLY A 93 2.50 1.38 15.40
CA GLY A 93 2.08 0.04 15.81
C GLY A 93 1.37 -0.76 14.74
N PHE A 94 1.47 -0.35 13.47
CA PHE A 94 0.86 -1.10 12.39
C PHE A 94 1.81 -2.14 11.82
N GLU A 95 1.25 -3.23 11.32
CA GLU A 95 1.97 -4.16 10.49
C GLU A 95 1.84 -3.66 9.05
N VAL A 96 2.95 -3.50 8.34
CA VAL A 96 2.97 -2.86 7.03
C VAL A 96 3.76 -3.70 6.06
N CYS A 97 3.29 -3.78 4.83
CA CYS A 97 4.02 -4.47 3.76
C CYS A 97 4.04 -3.59 2.52
N ILE A 98 4.89 -3.98 1.58
CA ILE A 98 5.03 -3.27 0.31
C ILE A 98 4.76 -4.27 -0.81
N ARG A 99 4.02 -3.83 -1.82
CA ARG A 99 3.76 -4.67 -3.00
C ARG A 99 3.90 -3.83 -4.24
N THR A 100 4.46 -4.43 -5.29
CA THR A 100 4.55 -3.76 -6.59
C THR A 100 3.34 -4.09 -7.46
N THR A 101 2.56 -5.10 -7.08
CA THR A 101 1.34 -5.47 -7.77
C THR A 101 0.24 -5.66 -6.73
N LEU A 102 -0.92 -5.07 -6.95
CA LEU A 102 -2.07 -5.29 -6.07
C LEU A 102 -2.85 -6.51 -6.54
N PRO A 103 -3.46 -7.25 -5.59
CA PRO A 103 -4.26 -8.41 -5.95
C PRO A 103 -5.46 -8.07 -6.80
#